data_d4c90223ae784dc56a4b061b722810d3
#
_entry.id   d4c90223ae784dc56a4b061b722810d3
#
_cell.length_a   1.000
_cell.length_b   1.000
_cell.length_c   1.000
_cell.angle_alpha   90.00
_cell.angle_beta   90.00
_cell.angle_gamma   90.00
#
_symmetry.space_group_name_H-M   'P 1'
#
loop_
_entity.id
_entity.type
_entity.pdbx_description
1 polymer ?
#
loop_
_entity_poly.entity_id
_entity_poly.type
_entity_poly.pdbx_seq_one_letter_code
_entity_poly.pdbx_strand_id
1 'polypeptide(L)'
;MGMVESKTKKPSRFEIFLINLDPTKGSEIKKTRPCVVISPNEMHFLSTVIIAPMTTKIKKYPTRISLKFDDKEGQIALDQMRTVDQSRLIRKLGCIDKKIQKHIIKTLLEIFRE
;
A
#
# COMPACT_ATOMS: atom_id res chain seq x y z
N MET A 1 -25.01 1.51 -17.86
CA MET A 1 -24.92 1.59 -16.83
C MET A 1 -23.97 0.75 -16.24
N GLY A 2 -23.79 -0.25 -16.47
CA GLY A 2 -22.93 -1.10 -15.79
C GLY A 2 -21.52 -0.68 -15.67
N MET A 3 -20.97 0.02 -16.59
CA MET A 3 -19.60 0.32 -16.49
C MET A 3 -19.30 1.24 -15.37
N VAL A 4 -20.22 1.82 -14.80
CA VAL A 4 -19.96 2.72 -13.71
C VAL A 4 -19.45 2.01 -12.50
N GLU A 5 -19.80 0.73 -12.37
CA GLU A 5 -19.38 0.02 -11.26
C GLU A 5 -17.94 -0.07 -11.04
N SER A 6 -17.14 -0.17 -12.07
CA SER A 6 -15.71 -0.31 -11.86
C SER A 6 -15.13 0.92 -11.22
N LYS A 7 -15.76 2.07 -11.40
CA LYS A 7 -15.25 3.30 -10.82
C LYS A 7 -15.63 3.46 -9.37
N THR A 8 -16.66 2.75 -8.92
CA THR A 8 -17.10 2.86 -7.55
C THR A 8 -16.59 1.73 -6.70
N LYS A 9 -15.87 0.79 -7.30
CA LYS A 9 -15.39 -0.34 -6.56
C LYS A 9 -14.35 0.10 -5.54
N LYS A 10 -14.57 -0.25 -4.29
CA LYS A 10 -13.65 0.09 -3.23
C LYS A 10 -12.43 -0.81 -3.27
N PRO A 11 -11.27 -0.30 -2.84
CA PRO A 11 -10.09 -1.14 -2.74
C PRO A 11 -10.26 -2.15 -1.62
N SER A 12 -9.58 -3.28 -1.76
CA SER A 12 -9.57 -4.30 -0.72
C SER A 12 -8.18 -4.38 -0.09
N ARG A 13 -8.15 -4.79 1.17
CA ARG A 13 -6.89 -4.92 1.90
C ARG A 13 -5.94 -5.84 1.13
N PHE A 14 -4.68 -5.45 1.09
CA PHE A 14 -3.59 -6.17 0.42
C PHE A 14 -3.61 -6.10 -1.10
N GLU A 15 -4.51 -5.34 -1.68
CA GLU A 15 -4.42 -5.07 -3.10
C GLU A 15 -3.32 -4.04 -3.33
N ILE A 16 -2.66 -4.16 -4.47
CA ILE A 16 -1.59 -3.25 -4.87
C ILE A 16 -2.16 -2.30 -5.91
N PHE A 17 -2.05 -1.00 -5.64
CA PHE A 17 -2.52 0.04 -6.57
C PHE A 17 -1.38 0.95 -6.95
N LEU A 18 -1.42 1.45 -8.16
CA LEU A 18 -0.56 2.54 -8.57
C LEU A 18 -1.15 3.80 -7.99
N ILE A 19 -0.38 4.55 -7.23
CA ILE A 19 -0.87 5.71 -6.49
C ILE A 19 0.07 6.89 -6.68
N ASN A 20 -0.52 8.08 -6.89
CA ASN A 20 0.25 9.30 -6.93
C ASN A 20 0.44 9.80 -5.50
N LEU A 21 1.68 9.75 -5.02
CA LEU A 21 2.01 10.14 -3.65
C LEU A 21 2.33 11.62 -3.50
N ASP A 22 2.60 12.33 -4.59
CA ASP A 22 2.94 13.75 -4.51
C ASP A 22 1.71 14.60 -4.24
N PRO A 23 1.89 15.73 -3.56
CA PRO A 23 3.17 16.27 -3.09
C PRO A 23 3.64 15.60 -1.80
N THR A 24 4.97 15.47 -1.69
CA THR A 24 5.61 14.87 -0.52
C THR A 24 6.68 15.82 -0.02
N LYS A 25 7.27 15.49 1.13
CA LYS A 25 8.24 16.37 1.76
C LYS A 25 9.40 15.56 2.32
N GLY A 26 10.61 16.07 2.13
CA GLY A 26 11.80 15.47 2.74
C GLY A 26 12.02 14.02 2.38
N SER A 27 12.12 13.17 3.39
CA SER A 27 12.43 11.76 3.21
C SER A 27 11.23 10.90 2.85
N GLU A 28 10.06 11.50 2.68
CA GLU A 28 8.89 10.73 2.28
C GLU A 28 9.08 10.15 0.90
N ILE A 29 8.64 8.91 0.71
CA ILE A 29 8.69 8.27 -0.60
C ILE A 29 7.71 9.01 -1.51
N LYS A 30 8.16 9.39 -2.69
CA LYS A 30 7.44 10.30 -3.57
C LYS A 30 7.14 9.71 -4.93
N LYS A 31 6.48 10.50 -5.75
CA LYS A 31 6.11 10.19 -7.13
C LYS A 31 4.98 9.16 -7.17
N THR A 32 4.73 8.66 -8.34
CA THR A 32 3.71 7.63 -8.55
C THR A 32 4.37 6.27 -8.39
N ARG A 33 3.83 5.46 -7.50
CA ARG A 33 4.43 4.16 -7.16
C ARG A 33 3.38 3.12 -6.86
N PRO A 34 3.72 1.85 -6.97
CA PRO A 34 2.88 0.81 -6.42
C PRO A 34 2.81 0.96 -4.91
N CYS A 35 1.62 0.81 -4.37
CA CYS A 35 1.41 0.87 -2.92
C CYS A 35 0.44 -0.23 -2.52
N VAL A 36 0.62 -0.75 -1.31
CA VAL A 36 -0.23 -1.82 -0.79
C VAL A 36 -1.28 -1.21 0.13
N VAL A 37 -2.54 -1.59 -0.08
CA VAL A 37 -3.63 -1.18 0.82
C VAL A 37 -3.51 -1.98 2.10
N ILE A 38 -3.37 -1.31 3.23
CA ILE A 38 -3.22 -2.00 4.52
C ILE A 38 -4.38 -1.78 5.47
N SER A 39 -5.26 -0.80 5.21
CA SER A 39 -6.44 -0.61 6.04
C SER A 39 -7.43 -1.74 5.80
N PRO A 40 -8.15 -2.17 6.85
CA PRO A 40 -9.13 -3.25 6.69
C PRO A 40 -10.32 -2.80 5.86
N ASN A 41 -10.95 -3.75 5.18
CA ASN A 41 -12.06 -3.43 4.29
C ASN A 41 -13.20 -2.69 4.98
N GLU A 42 -13.39 -2.96 6.26
CA GLU A 42 -14.44 -2.31 7.04
C GLU A 42 -14.29 -0.78 7.10
N MET A 43 -13.08 -0.29 6.84
CA MET A 43 -12.84 1.15 6.85
C MET A 43 -13.01 1.81 5.49
N HIS A 44 -13.26 1.02 4.44
CA HIS A 44 -13.21 1.56 3.08
C HIS A 44 -14.48 2.25 2.63
N PHE A 45 -15.45 2.41 3.52
CA PHE A 45 -16.58 3.29 3.26
C PHE A 45 -16.15 4.75 3.40
N LEU A 46 -15.01 5.01 4.00
CA LEU A 46 -14.45 6.37 4.09
C LEU A 46 -13.90 6.80 2.74
N SER A 47 -13.66 8.09 2.59
CA SER A 47 -13.06 8.62 1.36
C SER A 47 -11.57 8.34 1.28
N THR A 48 -10.99 7.87 2.37
CA THR A 48 -9.55 7.66 2.46
C THR A 48 -9.21 6.19 2.65
N VAL A 49 -7.94 5.88 2.50
CA VAL A 49 -7.44 4.52 2.67
C VAL A 49 -6.01 4.63 3.18
N ILE A 50 -5.60 3.67 4.02
CA ILE A 50 -4.22 3.64 4.52
C ILE A 50 -3.41 2.73 3.62
N ILE A 51 -2.30 3.25 3.13
CA ILE A 51 -1.45 2.50 2.21
C ILE A 51 0.00 2.52 2.69
N ALA A 52 0.79 1.58 2.19
CA ALA A 52 2.24 1.57 2.39
C ALA A 52 2.90 1.52 1.02
N PRO A 53 3.82 2.44 0.73
CA PRO A 53 4.44 2.47 -0.58
C PRO A 53 5.46 1.34 -0.76
N MET A 54 5.64 0.92 -1.99
CA MET A 54 6.66 -0.05 -2.35
C MET A 54 7.81 0.69 -3.01
N THR A 55 9.03 0.22 -2.77
CA THR A 55 10.23 0.87 -3.30
C THR A 55 11.26 -0.18 -3.68
N THR A 56 12.06 0.13 -4.70
CA THR A 56 13.18 -0.74 -5.06
C THR A 56 14.45 -0.36 -4.28
N LYS A 57 14.39 0.73 -3.52
CA LYS A 57 15.52 1.14 -2.70
C LYS A 57 15.50 0.34 -1.41
N ILE A 58 16.47 -0.54 -1.24
CA ILE A 58 16.49 -1.48 -0.12
C ILE A 58 17.10 -0.86 1.13
N LYS A 59 16.42 -1.03 2.25
CA LYS A 59 16.90 -0.59 3.55
C LYS A 59 16.83 -1.75 4.52
N LYS A 60 17.69 -1.75 5.51
CA LYS A 60 17.71 -2.83 6.50
C LYS A 60 16.92 -2.46 7.75
N TYR A 61 15.72 -1.99 7.56
CA TYR A 61 14.84 -1.65 8.68
C TYR A 61 13.88 -2.80 8.96
N PRO A 62 13.57 -3.09 10.23
CA PRO A 62 12.60 -4.15 10.54
C PRO A 62 11.22 -3.87 9.97
N THR A 63 10.91 -2.61 9.65
CA THR A 63 9.63 -2.20 9.10
C THR A 63 9.55 -2.37 7.59
N ARG A 64 10.62 -2.84 6.95
CA ARG A 64 10.65 -3.04 5.51
C ARG A 64 10.45 -4.52 5.20
N ILE A 65 9.46 -4.82 4.38
CA ILE A 65 9.13 -6.20 4.03
C ILE A 65 9.56 -6.47 2.61
N SER A 66 10.49 -7.40 2.43
CA SER A 66 11.05 -7.71 1.11
C SER A 66 10.09 -8.57 0.31
N LEU A 67 9.98 -8.29 -0.96
CA LEU A 67 9.20 -9.11 -1.86
C LEU A 67 9.69 -8.88 -3.28
N LYS A 68 9.25 -9.74 -4.18
CA LYS A 68 9.51 -9.57 -5.59
C LYS A 68 8.19 -9.24 -6.25
N PHE A 69 8.15 -8.14 -6.98
CA PHE A 69 6.94 -7.72 -7.66
C PHE A 69 7.30 -7.27 -9.06
N ASP A 70 6.60 -7.80 -10.05
CA ASP A 70 6.82 -7.45 -11.45
C ASP A 70 8.29 -7.68 -11.84
N ASP A 71 8.82 -8.83 -11.40
CA ASP A 71 10.20 -9.26 -11.63
C ASP A 71 11.26 -8.35 -11.04
N LYS A 72 10.90 -7.45 -10.16
CA LYS A 72 11.85 -6.59 -9.49
C LYS A 72 11.83 -6.85 -8.00
N GLU A 73 13.01 -6.87 -7.41
CA GLU A 73 13.10 -6.98 -5.96
C GLU A 73 12.89 -5.63 -5.34
N GLY A 74 12.13 -5.60 -4.26
CA GLY A 74 11.83 -4.37 -3.59
C GLY A 74 11.34 -4.62 -2.19
N GLN A 75 10.80 -3.58 -1.59
CA GLN A 75 10.30 -3.65 -0.22
C GLN A 75 9.00 -2.88 -0.09
N ILE A 76 8.17 -3.34 0.83
CA ILE A 76 7.02 -2.57 1.29
C ILE A 76 7.49 -1.75 2.49
N ALA A 77 7.34 -0.44 2.43
CA ALA A 77 7.84 0.45 3.48
C ALA A 77 6.71 0.74 4.47
N LEU A 78 6.56 -0.11 5.48
CA LEU A 78 5.53 0.11 6.49
C LEU A 78 5.81 1.35 7.34
N ASP A 79 7.08 1.72 7.47
CA ASP A 79 7.45 2.94 8.18
C ASP A 79 7.02 4.20 7.45
N GLN A 80 6.60 4.07 6.19
CA GLN A 80 6.10 5.19 5.40
C GLN A 80 4.61 5.08 5.11
N MET A 81 3.89 4.26 5.88
CA MET A 81 2.46 4.14 5.65
C MET A 81 1.79 5.49 5.90
N ARG A 82 0.74 5.75 5.13
CA ARG A 82 0.05 7.02 5.22
C ARG A 82 -1.37 6.86 4.72
N THR A 83 -2.20 7.79 5.13
CA THR A 83 -3.57 7.87 4.64
C THR A 83 -3.60 8.73 3.38
N VAL A 84 -4.27 8.24 2.35
CA VAL A 84 -4.45 9.01 1.12
C VAL A 84 -5.93 9.00 0.75
N ASP A 85 -6.35 10.01 0.00
CA ASP A 85 -7.69 10.03 -0.55
C ASP A 85 -7.80 8.95 -1.61
N GLN A 86 -8.94 8.26 -1.67
CA GLN A 86 -9.10 7.17 -2.64
C GLN A 86 -8.98 7.65 -4.08
N SER A 87 -9.21 8.94 -4.33
CA SER A 87 -9.06 9.49 -5.67
C SER A 87 -7.62 9.45 -6.17
N ARG A 88 -6.64 9.22 -5.29
CA ARG A 88 -5.24 9.10 -5.71
C ARG A 88 -4.91 7.72 -6.27
N LEU A 89 -5.79 6.75 -6.10
CA LEU A 89 -5.59 5.41 -6.63
C LEU A 89 -5.84 5.43 -8.14
N ILE A 90 -4.81 5.10 -8.92
CA ILE A 90 -4.89 5.20 -10.37
C ILE A 90 -5.41 3.89 -10.98
N ARG A 91 -4.83 2.76 -10.62
CA ARG A 91 -5.31 1.47 -11.08
C ARG A 91 -4.75 0.34 -10.24
N LYS A 92 -5.47 -0.76 -10.21
CA LYS A 92 -5.04 -1.94 -9.48
C LYS A 92 -3.97 -2.68 -10.27
N LEU A 93 -2.90 -3.07 -9.59
CA LEU A 93 -1.79 -3.78 -10.20
C LEU A 93 -1.74 -5.25 -9.81
N GLY A 94 -2.35 -5.63 -8.70
CA GLY A 94 -2.30 -6.99 -8.24
C GLY A 94 -2.69 -7.10 -6.78
N CYS A 95 -2.24 -8.17 -6.15
CA CYS A 95 -2.57 -8.46 -4.77
C CYS A 95 -1.38 -9.14 -4.11
N ILE A 96 -1.17 -8.89 -2.83
CA ILE A 96 -0.09 -9.49 -2.06
C ILE A 96 -0.47 -10.94 -1.73
N ASP A 97 0.49 -11.87 -1.81
CA ASP A 97 0.20 -13.26 -1.48
C ASP A 97 0.07 -13.44 0.03
N LYS A 98 -0.52 -14.58 0.42
CA LYS A 98 -0.85 -14.85 1.82
C LYS A 98 0.35 -14.82 2.75
N LYS A 99 1.48 -15.32 2.31
CA LYS A 99 2.67 -15.37 3.16
C LYS A 99 3.14 -13.95 3.50
N ILE A 100 3.17 -13.09 2.52
CA ILE A 100 3.58 -11.70 2.72
C ILE A 100 2.52 -10.96 3.53
N GLN A 101 1.23 -11.26 3.33
CA GLN A 101 0.15 -10.66 4.12
C GLN A 101 0.36 -10.91 5.61
N LYS A 102 0.70 -12.14 5.97
CA LYS A 102 0.93 -12.48 7.37
C LYS A 102 2.12 -11.71 7.93
N HIS A 103 3.16 -11.57 7.12
CA HIS A 103 4.35 -10.83 7.55
C HIS A 103 4.01 -9.34 7.76
N ILE A 104 3.18 -8.77 6.89
CA ILE A 104 2.74 -7.38 7.05
C ILE A 104 2.01 -7.21 8.37
N ILE A 105 1.03 -8.07 8.66
CA ILE A 105 0.25 -7.95 9.90
C ILE A 105 1.15 -8.10 11.11
N LYS A 106 2.03 -9.10 11.10
CA LYS A 106 2.94 -9.29 12.23
C LYS A 106 3.79 -8.06 12.47
N THR A 107 4.32 -7.46 11.41
CA THR A 107 5.16 -6.29 11.53
C THR A 107 4.37 -5.08 12.01
N LEU A 108 3.13 -4.91 11.54
CA LEU A 108 2.29 -3.81 12.01
C LEU A 108 2.00 -3.94 13.50
N LEU A 109 1.75 -5.16 13.97
CA LEU A 109 1.52 -5.39 15.38
C LEU A 109 2.78 -5.04 16.19
N GLU A 110 3.96 -5.38 15.69
CA GLU A 110 5.19 -5.03 16.36
C GLU A 110 5.41 -3.52 16.41
N ILE A 111 5.07 -2.81 15.36
CA ILE A 111 5.23 -1.36 15.32
C ILE A 111 4.39 -0.69 16.41
N PHE A 112 3.17 -1.17 16.62
CA PHE A 112 2.22 -0.49 17.49
C PHE A 112 2.04 -1.08 18.88
N ARG A 113 2.74 -2.15 19.20
CA ARG A 113 2.58 -2.69 20.55
C ARG A 113 3.56 -2.00 21.49
N GLU A 114 3.19 -1.99 22.75
CA GLU A 114 4.01 -1.40 23.79
C GLU A 114 5.13 -2.28 24.28
#